data_46086fe30648ea75641ade2c7460d054
#
_entry.id   46086fe30648ea75641ade2c7460d054
#
_cell.length_a   1.000
_cell.length_b   1.000
_cell.length_c   1.000
_cell.angle_alpha   90.00
_cell.angle_beta   90.00
_cell.angle_gamma   90.00
#
_symmetry.space_group_name_H-M   'P 1'
#
loop_
_entity.id
_entity.type
_entity.pdbx_description
1 polymer ?
#
loop_
_entity_poly.entity_id
_entity_poly.type
_entity_poly.pdbx_seq_one_letter_code
_entity_poly.pdbx_strand_id
1 'polypeptide(L)'
;SEKTFTAVPNDKWWGEKPKLDRIVVREMADAAARAAYKNGELDVVDSRTLSAYNEMKDVANSEIRRGRRLFAGGMNLNAEHITDVAVRKAIFLGIDRGALAKIRFQGLPYEEEVPGSMLLLGSSQYYRDNYPARNPEEARKVLEKAGYTKSGDFYAKDGKTITLKLTTFGDDATTKGQAQTFIQSMKEIGINFELDSRAQSEFSKVVGNREYDVSISGFGVGSEPTSAAEYFYHSKNWNGVGTPEIDAMVDEMVTILDDAKRAEKCNEIEKKHMSEVCLFIPFLNGPDFKACRPKLANYGAFLFKSLDWSSVGWMA
;
A
#
# COMPACT_ATOMS: atom_id res chain seq x y z
N SER A 1 3.44 -31.19 -5.00
CA SER A 1 4.91 -31.08 -4.96
C SER A 1 5.27 -29.74 -4.36
N GLU A 2 6.02 -29.78 -3.25
CA GLU A 2 6.55 -28.55 -2.65
C GLU A 2 7.46 -27.85 -3.68
N LYS A 3 7.15 -26.63 -4.04
CA LYS A 3 8.05 -25.83 -4.86
C LYS A 3 9.15 -25.27 -3.98
N THR A 4 10.35 -25.71 -4.20
CA THR A 4 11.55 -25.33 -3.46
C THR A 4 12.56 -24.68 -4.39
N PHE A 5 13.08 -23.52 -3.99
CA PHE A 5 14.19 -22.85 -4.65
C PHE A 5 15.41 -22.89 -3.72
N THR A 6 16.57 -23.24 -4.26
CA THR A 6 17.83 -23.25 -3.50
C THR A 6 18.84 -22.33 -4.17
N ALA A 7 19.34 -21.34 -3.45
CA ALA A 7 20.47 -20.51 -3.85
C ALA A 7 21.74 -20.98 -3.14
N VAL A 8 22.85 -21.00 -3.89
CA VAL A 8 24.19 -21.30 -3.39
C VAL A 8 25.16 -20.18 -3.75
N PRO A 9 26.30 -20.03 -3.07
CA PRO A 9 27.32 -19.04 -3.44
C PRO A 9 27.77 -19.20 -4.88
N ASN A 10 27.99 -18.06 -5.54
CA ASN A 10 28.55 -18.01 -6.88
C ASN A 10 30.08 -17.91 -6.76
N ASP A 11 30.83 -18.92 -7.20
CA ASP A 11 32.28 -18.94 -7.14
C ASP A 11 32.94 -17.82 -7.98
N LYS A 12 32.20 -17.24 -8.92
CA LYS A 12 32.64 -16.11 -9.75
C LYS A 12 32.23 -14.74 -9.17
N TRP A 13 31.66 -14.73 -7.97
CA TRP A 13 31.26 -13.46 -7.33
C TRP A 13 32.51 -12.65 -6.96
N TRP A 14 32.53 -11.41 -7.39
CA TRP A 14 33.64 -10.47 -7.21
C TRP A 14 33.60 -9.71 -5.86
N GLY A 15 32.47 -9.73 -5.14
CA GLY A 15 32.31 -9.08 -3.85
C GLY A 15 32.64 -9.98 -2.66
N GLU A 16 32.19 -9.60 -1.46
CA GLU A 16 32.40 -10.40 -0.26
C GLU A 16 31.74 -11.78 -0.38
N LYS A 17 32.46 -12.82 0.06
CA LYS A 17 31.93 -14.18 0.05
C LYS A 17 30.72 -14.29 0.98
N PRO A 18 29.57 -14.85 0.51
CA PRO A 18 28.44 -15.11 1.36
C PRO A 18 28.76 -15.99 2.57
N LYS A 19 28.13 -15.73 3.71
CA LYS A 19 28.37 -16.43 4.97
C LYS A 19 27.55 -17.72 5.11
N LEU A 20 26.53 -17.91 4.27
CA LEU A 20 25.71 -19.12 4.24
C LEU A 20 26.13 -20.01 3.08
N ASP A 21 26.18 -21.32 3.32
CA ASP A 21 26.48 -22.31 2.27
C ASP A 21 25.32 -22.46 1.28
N ARG A 22 24.10 -22.22 1.75
CA ARG A 22 22.90 -22.26 0.93
C ARG A 22 21.72 -21.52 1.59
N ILE A 23 20.79 -21.06 0.76
CA ILE A 23 19.51 -20.51 1.17
C ILE A 23 18.42 -21.34 0.49
N VAL A 24 17.49 -21.88 1.27
CA VAL A 24 16.38 -22.68 0.79
C VAL A 24 15.08 -21.89 0.99
N VAL A 25 14.39 -21.58 -0.09
CA VAL A 25 13.07 -20.94 -0.07
C VAL A 25 12.03 -21.98 -0.45
N ARG A 26 11.03 -22.16 0.41
CA ARG A 26 9.91 -23.09 0.19
C ARG A 26 8.62 -22.32 -0.03
N GLU A 27 7.89 -22.64 -1.08
CA GLU A 27 6.54 -22.13 -1.28
C GLU A 27 5.57 -22.97 -0.45
N MET A 28 4.98 -22.35 0.56
CA MET A 28 4.08 -23.01 1.51
C MET A 28 2.88 -22.11 1.79
N ALA A 29 1.73 -22.71 2.15
CA ALA A 29 0.63 -21.96 2.72
C ALA A 29 1.05 -21.38 4.09
N ASP A 30 0.59 -20.17 4.43
CA ASP A 30 1.01 -19.41 5.61
C ASP A 30 0.93 -20.21 6.92
N ALA A 31 -0.16 -20.94 7.14
CA ALA A 31 -0.31 -21.77 8.34
C ALA A 31 0.70 -22.94 8.39
N ALA A 32 0.95 -23.58 7.26
CA ALA A 32 1.95 -24.65 7.13
C ALA A 32 3.36 -24.11 7.35
N ALA A 33 3.70 -22.94 6.81
CA ALA A 33 4.98 -22.29 7.04
C ALA A 33 5.22 -21.96 8.52
N ARG A 34 4.19 -21.47 9.23
CA ARG A 34 4.29 -21.23 10.68
C ARG A 34 4.47 -22.52 11.48
N ALA A 35 3.78 -23.59 11.11
CA ALA A 35 3.97 -24.90 11.74
C ALA A 35 5.38 -25.44 11.49
N ALA A 36 5.90 -25.39 10.26
CA ALA A 36 7.26 -25.79 9.92
C ALA A 36 8.31 -24.96 10.66
N TYR A 37 8.09 -23.65 10.85
CA TYR A 37 8.95 -22.82 11.68
C TYR A 37 8.96 -23.29 13.15
N LYS A 38 7.80 -23.55 13.76
CA LYS A 38 7.72 -24.08 15.14
C LYS A 38 8.46 -25.41 15.30
N ASN A 39 8.38 -26.26 14.30
CA ASN A 39 9.06 -27.57 14.27
C ASN A 39 10.57 -27.48 14.01
N GLY A 40 11.11 -26.28 13.72
CA GLY A 40 12.54 -26.11 13.43
C GLY A 40 12.94 -26.40 11.99
N GLU A 41 11.99 -26.55 11.09
CA GLU A 41 12.22 -26.81 9.66
C GLU A 41 12.50 -25.54 8.86
N LEU A 42 12.11 -24.37 9.40
CA LEU A 42 12.37 -23.06 8.84
C LEU A 42 13.08 -22.17 9.88
N ASP A 43 13.92 -21.28 9.39
CA ASP A 43 14.65 -20.30 10.20
C ASP A 43 13.97 -18.95 10.26
N VAL A 44 13.07 -18.68 9.31
CA VAL A 44 12.33 -17.42 9.17
C VAL A 44 10.92 -17.70 8.69
N VAL A 45 9.95 -16.95 9.24
CA VAL A 45 8.58 -16.94 8.74
C VAL A 45 7.98 -15.55 8.82
N ASP A 46 7.05 -15.26 7.92
CA ASP A 46 6.29 -14.01 7.92
C ASP A 46 5.31 -13.94 9.09
N SER A 47 5.23 -12.78 9.74
CA SER A 47 4.40 -12.56 10.93
C SER A 47 3.61 -11.25 10.85
N ARG A 48 3.28 -10.79 9.64
CA ARG A 48 2.66 -9.47 9.38
C ARG A 48 1.20 -9.34 9.78
N THR A 49 0.46 -10.44 9.88
CA THR A 49 -0.94 -10.39 10.31
C THR A 49 -1.03 -10.54 11.83
N LEU A 50 -2.10 -10.00 12.44
CA LEU A 50 -2.31 -10.12 13.87
C LEU A 50 -2.30 -11.60 14.33
N SER A 51 -2.95 -12.48 13.58
CA SER A 51 -2.96 -13.91 13.88
C SER A 51 -1.55 -14.50 13.85
N ALA A 52 -0.77 -14.21 12.79
CA ALA A 52 0.60 -14.70 12.68
C ALA A 52 1.52 -14.11 13.76
N TYR A 53 1.39 -12.81 14.04
CA TYR A 53 2.14 -12.16 15.12
C TYR A 53 1.88 -12.82 16.49
N ASN A 54 0.60 -12.98 16.85
CA ASN A 54 0.23 -13.58 18.12
C ASN A 54 0.63 -15.06 18.21
N GLU A 55 0.63 -15.78 17.10
CA GLU A 55 1.08 -17.16 17.03
C GLU A 55 2.60 -17.30 17.20
N MET A 56 3.37 -16.31 16.73
CA MET A 56 4.84 -16.38 16.69
C MET A 56 5.55 -15.66 17.84
N LYS A 57 4.94 -14.65 18.47
CA LYS A 57 5.59 -13.78 19.46
C LYS A 57 6.12 -14.52 20.69
N ASP A 58 5.48 -15.64 21.07
CA ASP A 58 5.82 -16.41 22.27
C ASP A 58 6.47 -17.77 21.92
N VAL A 59 6.87 -17.98 20.67
CA VAL A 59 7.53 -19.23 20.26
C VAL A 59 8.94 -19.31 20.82
N ALA A 60 9.26 -20.41 21.48
CA ALA A 60 10.59 -20.64 22.04
C ALA A 60 11.67 -20.62 20.94
N ASN A 61 12.86 -20.08 21.27
CA ASN A 61 13.97 -19.93 20.33
C ASN A 61 13.57 -19.16 19.06
N SER A 62 12.79 -18.09 19.25
CA SER A 62 12.31 -17.20 18.21
C SER A 62 12.35 -15.76 18.72
N GLU A 63 12.55 -14.82 17.80
CA GLU A 63 12.37 -13.39 18.06
C GLU A 63 11.57 -12.75 16.93
N ILE A 64 10.72 -11.80 17.26
CA ILE A 64 10.01 -10.98 16.27
C ILE A 64 10.89 -9.78 15.92
N ARG A 65 11.30 -9.70 14.66
CA ARG A 65 12.00 -8.54 14.11
C ARG A 65 11.01 -7.62 13.44
N ARG A 66 10.84 -6.45 14.05
CA ARG A 66 9.99 -5.39 13.54
C ARG A 66 10.80 -4.50 12.61
N GLY A 67 10.25 -4.17 11.48
CA GLY A 67 10.74 -3.14 10.58
C GLY A 67 9.59 -2.28 10.09
N ARG A 68 9.91 -1.18 9.46
CA ARG A 68 8.92 -0.41 8.69
C ARG A 68 8.76 -1.06 7.33
N ARG A 69 7.53 -1.15 6.85
CA ARG A 69 7.24 -1.69 5.54
C ARG A 69 7.31 -0.59 4.50
N LEU A 70 8.08 -0.81 3.44
CA LEU A 70 8.06 -0.01 2.21
C LEU A 70 6.79 -0.33 1.39
N PHE A 71 5.65 -0.20 2.02
CA PHE A 71 4.39 -0.52 1.39
C PHE A 71 3.41 0.61 1.70
N ALA A 72 3.17 1.45 0.72
CA ALA A 72 2.06 2.36 0.78
C ALA A 72 0.81 1.58 0.37
N GLY A 73 -0.11 1.38 1.30
CA GLY A 73 -1.46 1.02 0.94
C GLY A 73 -2.02 2.14 0.10
N GLY A 74 -2.44 1.82 -1.12
CA GLY A 74 -3.04 2.77 -2.04
C GLY A 74 -4.45 2.33 -2.38
N MET A 75 -5.33 3.30 -2.54
CA MET A 75 -6.60 3.08 -3.19
C MET A 75 -6.56 3.69 -4.58
N ASN A 76 -6.93 2.89 -5.55
CA ASN A 76 -7.01 3.32 -6.93
C ASN A 76 -8.46 3.65 -7.26
N LEU A 77 -8.70 4.85 -7.74
CA LEU A 77 -9.97 5.24 -8.33
C LEU A 77 -9.86 5.14 -9.86
N ASN A 78 -10.87 4.60 -10.49
CA ASN A 78 -10.91 4.46 -11.94
C ASN A 78 -11.53 5.70 -12.58
N ALA A 79 -10.73 6.50 -13.30
CA ALA A 79 -11.21 7.72 -13.95
C ALA A 79 -12.19 7.46 -15.11
N GLU A 80 -12.15 6.27 -15.71
CA GLU A 80 -13.07 5.90 -16.79
C GLU A 80 -14.49 5.62 -16.25
N HIS A 81 -14.58 5.13 -15.01
CA HIS A 81 -15.85 4.84 -14.34
C HIS A 81 -16.32 6.03 -13.48
N ILE A 82 -15.40 6.72 -12.79
CA ILE A 82 -15.70 7.90 -11.97
C ILE A 82 -15.21 9.13 -12.73
N THR A 83 -15.91 9.48 -13.80
CA THR A 83 -15.50 10.58 -14.72
C THR A 83 -15.57 11.96 -14.08
N ASP A 84 -16.54 12.18 -13.16
CA ASP A 84 -16.68 13.47 -12.47
C ASP A 84 -15.62 13.61 -11.35
N VAL A 85 -14.72 14.57 -11.52
CA VAL A 85 -13.67 14.88 -10.54
C VAL A 85 -14.25 15.31 -9.18
N ALA A 86 -15.46 15.89 -9.15
CA ALA A 86 -16.09 16.26 -7.89
C ALA A 86 -16.41 15.04 -7.02
N VAL A 87 -16.83 13.94 -7.64
CA VAL A 87 -17.08 12.66 -6.93
C VAL A 87 -15.76 12.11 -6.39
N ARG A 88 -14.68 12.09 -7.20
CA ARG A 88 -13.36 11.65 -6.74
C ARG A 88 -12.84 12.52 -5.59
N LYS A 89 -12.99 13.84 -5.70
CA LYS A 89 -12.60 14.78 -4.65
C LYS A 89 -13.41 14.59 -3.36
N ALA A 90 -14.69 14.31 -3.48
CA ALA A 90 -15.53 14.01 -2.31
C ALA A 90 -15.06 12.72 -1.61
N ILE A 91 -14.68 11.68 -2.36
CA ILE A 91 -14.10 10.45 -1.81
C ILE A 91 -12.80 10.77 -1.04
N PHE A 92 -11.90 11.58 -1.64
CA PHE A 92 -10.65 12.00 -0.99
C PHE A 92 -10.86 12.72 0.33
N LEU A 93 -11.86 13.60 0.41
CA LEU A 93 -12.19 14.35 1.61
C LEU A 93 -12.97 13.54 2.65
N GLY A 94 -13.73 12.54 2.19
CA GLY A 94 -14.63 11.77 3.05
C GLY A 94 -14.00 10.55 3.71
N ILE A 95 -13.00 9.94 3.09
CA ILE A 95 -12.40 8.69 3.57
C ILE A 95 -11.78 8.84 4.97
N ASP A 96 -12.09 7.90 5.86
CA ASP A 96 -11.44 7.80 7.18
C ASP A 96 -10.23 6.86 7.13
N ARG A 97 -9.10 7.39 6.65
CA ARG A 97 -7.84 6.65 6.54
C ARG A 97 -7.32 6.18 7.90
N GLY A 98 -7.54 6.97 8.95
CA GLY A 98 -7.15 6.61 10.31
C GLY A 98 -7.92 5.41 10.85
N ALA A 99 -9.23 5.35 10.61
CA ALA A 99 -10.05 4.19 10.97
C ALA A 99 -9.64 2.94 10.17
N LEU A 100 -9.36 3.09 8.87
CA LEU A 100 -8.87 1.98 8.03
C LEU A 100 -7.53 1.42 8.53
N ALA A 101 -6.59 2.30 8.92
CA ALA A 101 -5.31 1.90 9.48
C ALA A 101 -5.49 1.17 10.82
N LYS A 102 -6.36 1.67 11.70
CA LYS A 102 -6.69 1.00 12.97
C LYS A 102 -7.23 -0.41 12.77
N ILE A 103 -8.13 -0.60 11.81
CA ILE A 103 -8.65 -1.95 11.48
C ILE A 103 -7.53 -2.83 10.96
N ARG A 104 -6.68 -2.31 10.06
CA ARG A 104 -5.59 -3.09 9.45
C ARG A 104 -4.57 -3.56 10.46
N PHE A 105 -4.24 -2.73 11.45
CA PHE A 105 -3.15 -2.98 12.40
C PHE A 105 -3.65 -3.23 13.83
N GLN A 106 -4.95 -3.43 14.03
CA GLN A 106 -5.53 -3.67 15.35
C GLN A 106 -4.81 -4.80 16.09
N GLY A 107 -4.33 -4.49 17.30
CA GLY A 107 -3.62 -5.45 18.15
C GLY A 107 -2.15 -5.70 17.79
N LEU A 108 -1.65 -5.14 16.70
CA LEU A 108 -0.22 -5.11 16.38
C LEU A 108 0.47 -3.91 17.01
N PRO A 109 1.79 -3.96 17.26
CA PRO A 109 2.59 -2.78 17.61
C PRO A 109 2.65 -1.81 16.42
N TYR A 110 1.65 -0.94 16.31
CA TYR A 110 1.48 0.02 15.22
C TYR A 110 1.72 1.43 15.73
N GLU A 111 2.67 2.12 15.17
CA GLU A 111 3.11 3.46 15.57
C GLU A 111 3.18 4.42 14.37
N GLU A 112 3.02 3.90 13.16
CA GLU A 112 3.18 4.65 11.93
C GLU A 112 2.00 5.61 11.71
N GLU A 113 2.31 6.82 11.26
CA GLU A 113 1.30 7.78 10.86
C GLU A 113 0.67 7.39 9.50
N VAL A 114 -0.56 7.83 9.29
CA VAL A 114 -1.23 7.68 7.99
C VAL A 114 -0.49 8.54 6.96
N PRO A 115 -0.01 7.94 5.85
CA PRO A 115 0.86 8.66 4.92
C PRO A 115 0.10 9.75 4.15
N GLY A 116 0.74 10.88 3.93
CA GLY A 116 0.26 11.97 3.07
C GLY A 116 0.94 11.99 1.69
N SER A 117 1.79 11.01 1.40
CA SER A 117 2.53 10.90 0.14
C SER A 117 2.61 9.43 -0.31
N MET A 118 2.55 9.21 -1.63
CA MET A 118 2.87 7.93 -2.28
C MET A 118 4.35 7.85 -2.67
N LEU A 119 5.04 8.99 -2.77
CA LEU A 119 6.40 9.10 -3.28
C LEU A 119 7.42 9.19 -2.16
N LEU A 120 7.13 9.94 -1.11
CA LEU A 120 8.06 10.23 -0.03
C LEU A 120 7.54 9.61 1.27
N LEU A 121 8.40 8.83 1.93
CA LEU A 121 8.08 8.25 3.22
C LEU A 121 8.19 9.28 4.34
N GLY A 122 7.38 9.13 5.39
CA GLY A 122 7.39 10.01 6.56
C GLY A 122 8.75 10.12 7.27
N SER A 123 9.67 9.18 7.03
CA SER A 123 11.06 9.24 7.51
C SER A 123 11.99 10.10 6.65
N SER A 124 11.57 10.53 5.46
CA SER A 124 12.35 11.43 4.61
C SER A 124 12.30 12.85 5.16
N GLN A 125 13.45 13.54 5.20
CA GLN A 125 13.53 14.97 5.54
C GLN A 125 12.73 15.87 4.58
N TYR A 126 12.46 15.37 3.39
CA TYR A 126 11.71 16.07 2.34
C TYR A 126 10.21 15.75 2.36
N TYR A 127 9.77 14.84 3.21
CA TYR A 127 8.36 14.47 3.31
C TYR A 127 7.47 15.68 3.59
N ARG A 128 6.34 15.72 2.91
CA ARG A 128 5.22 16.62 3.21
C ARG A 128 3.93 15.82 3.22
N ASP A 129 3.02 16.17 4.10
CA ASP A 129 1.66 15.67 4.06
C ASP A 129 0.89 16.47 2.99
N ASN A 130 0.82 15.90 1.79
CA ASN A 130 0.16 16.51 0.63
C ASN A 130 -1.33 16.12 0.56
N TYR A 131 -1.76 15.16 1.38
CA TYR A 131 -3.14 14.69 1.36
C TYR A 131 -4.06 15.66 2.12
N PRO A 132 -5.25 15.98 1.57
CA PRO A 132 -6.18 16.85 2.27
C PRO A 132 -6.67 16.22 3.57
N ALA A 133 -6.81 17.04 4.61
CA ALA A 133 -7.42 16.60 5.86
C ALA A 133 -8.85 16.09 5.60
N ARG A 134 -9.24 15.02 6.30
CA ARG A 134 -10.60 14.50 6.23
C ARG A 134 -11.60 15.59 6.59
N ASN A 135 -12.55 15.84 5.71
CA ASN A 135 -13.60 16.83 5.88
C ASN A 135 -14.90 16.39 5.19
N PRO A 136 -15.75 15.57 5.86
CA PRO A 136 -17.00 15.10 5.30
C PRO A 136 -17.99 16.22 4.93
N GLU A 137 -17.93 17.35 5.63
CA GLU A 137 -18.79 18.50 5.32
C GLU A 137 -18.37 19.14 3.99
N GLU A 138 -17.08 19.38 3.80
CA GLU A 138 -16.57 19.91 2.54
C GLU A 138 -16.76 18.92 1.39
N ALA A 139 -16.65 17.60 1.65
CA ALA A 139 -16.98 16.58 0.66
C ALA A 139 -18.41 16.73 0.10
N ARG A 140 -19.37 16.93 0.98
CA ARG A 140 -20.77 17.17 0.59
C ARG A 140 -20.92 18.47 -0.20
N LYS A 141 -20.28 19.56 0.25
CA LYS A 141 -20.29 20.84 -0.46
C LYS A 141 -19.70 20.76 -1.87
N VAL A 142 -18.66 19.94 -2.06
CA VAL A 142 -18.05 19.70 -3.39
C VAL A 142 -19.06 19.04 -4.32
N LEU A 143 -19.81 18.03 -3.83
CA LEU A 143 -20.88 17.41 -4.62
C LEU A 143 -22.00 18.39 -4.96
N GLU A 144 -22.45 19.17 -3.99
CA GLU A 144 -23.51 20.17 -4.19
C GLU A 144 -23.11 21.25 -5.23
N LYS A 145 -21.88 21.76 -5.14
CA LYS A 145 -21.33 22.71 -6.12
C LYS A 145 -21.24 22.12 -7.54
N ALA A 146 -21.08 20.81 -7.65
CA ALA A 146 -21.07 20.10 -8.94
C ALA A 146 -22.46 19.75 -9.46
N GLY A 147 -23.53 20.18 -8.76
CA GLY A 147 -24.91 20.00 -9.18
C GLY A 147 -25.55 18.70 -8.70
N TYR A 148 -24.92 17.99 -7.76
CA TYR A 148 -25.55 16.85 -7.10
C TYR A 148 -26.51 17.35 -6.02
N THR A 149 -27.64 16.70 -5.92
CA THR A 149 -28.66 16.97 -4.88
C THR A 149 -28.91 15.75 -4.04
N LYS A 150 -29.15 15.94 -2.75
CA LYS A 150 -29.40 14.83 -1.84
C LYS A 150 -30.79 14.23 -2.12
N SER A 151 -30.84 12.91 -2.35
CA SER A 151 -32.04 12.12 -2.55
C SER A 151 -32.04 10.95 -1.56
N GLY A 152 -32.79 11.04 -0.48
CA GLY A 152 -32.72 10.12 0.65
C GLY A 152 -31.35 10.19 1.35
N ASP A 153 -30.66 9.06 1.49
CA ASP A 153 -29.33 8.97 2.12
C ASP A 153 -28.19 9.40 1.20
N PHE A 154 -28.40 9.43 -0.13
CA PHE A 154 -27.33 9.58 -1.12
C PHE A 154 -27.52 10.78 -2.04
N TYR A 155 -26.44 11.21 -2.64
CA TYR A 155 -26.45 12.25 -3.67
C TYR A 155 -26.77 11.66 -5.05
N ALA A 156 -27.54 12.44 -5.83
CA ALA A 156 -27.94 12.10 -7.19
C ALA A 156 -27.77 13.32 -8.11
N LYS A 157 -27.53 13.06 -9.38
CA LYS A 157 -27.51 14.07 -10.47
C LYS A 157 -28.26 13.49 -11.68
N ASP A 158 -29.10 14.28 -12.29
CA ASP A 158 -29.95 13.88 -13.44
C ASP A 158 -30.76 12.58 -13.13
N GLY A 159 -31.29 12.48 -11.91
CA GLY A 159 -32.07 11.33 -11.46
C GLY A 159 -31.28 10.06 -11.16
N LYS A 160 -29.96 10.10 -11.28
CA LYS A 160 -29.06 8.95 -11.02
C LYS A 160 -28.32 9.14 -9.72
N THR A 161 -28.51 8.23 -8.77
CA THR A 161 -27.75 8.17 -7.52
C THR A 161 -26.30 7.78 -7.80
N ILE A 162 -25.36 8.42 -7.09
CA ILE A 162 -23.96 7.96 -7.12
C ILE A 162 -23.88 6.60 -6.46
N THR A 163 -23.70 5.55 -7.26
CA THR A 163 -23.49 4.17 -6.80
C THR A 163 -22.24 3.63 -7.44
N LEU A 164 -21.26 3.25 -6.62
CA LEU A 164 -19.95 2.79 -7.01
C LEU A 164 -19.63 1.45 -6.37
N LYS A 165 -18.64 0.76 -6.90
CA LYS A 165 -18.15 -0.51 -6.36
C LYS A 165 -16.80 -0.34 -5.68
N LEU A 166 -16.70 -0.88 -4.46
CA LEU A 166 -15.43 -1.10 -3.79
C LEU A 166 -14.96 -2.52 -4.07
N THR A 167 -13.93 -2.67 -4.89
CA THR A 167 -13.35 -3.98 -5.19
C THR A 167 -12.24 -4.29 -4.18
N THR A 168 -12.36 -5.45 -3.53
CA THR A 168 -11.38 -5.99 -2.58
C THR A 168 -10.96 -7.40 -2.99
N PHE A 169 -9.78 -7.83 -2.52
CA PHE A 169 -9.22 -9.14 -2.84
C PHE A 169 -8.96 -9.93 -1.56
N GLY A 170 -9.48 -11.16 -1.54
CA GLY A 170 -9.49 -12.01 -0.35
C GLY A 170 -10.73 -11.79 0.52
N ASP A 171 -10.93 -12.68 1.48
CA ASP A 171 -12.14 -12.74 2.30
C ASP A 171 -11.84 -12.79 3.80
N ASP A 172 -10.61 -12.47 4.20
CA ASP A 172 -10.23 -12.41 5.61
C ASP A 172 -10.97 -11.29 6.37
N ALA A 173 -11.01 -11.43 7.70
CA ALA A 173 -11.75 -10.51 8.56
C ALA A 173 -11.23 -9.05 8.48
N THR A 174 -9.93 -8.86 8.26
CA THR A 174 -9.31 -7.55 8.16
C THR A 174 -9.74 -6.86 6.86
N THR A 175 -9.69 -7.55 5.74
CA THR A 175 -10.16 -7.06 4.43
C THR A 175 -11.63 -6.68 4.49
N LYS A 176 -12.49 -7.53 5.07
CA LYS A 176 -13.91 -7.24 5.27
C LYS A 176 -14.14 -6.03 6.18
N GLY A 177 -13.40 -5.94 7.29
CA GLY A 177 -13.49 -4.81 8.22
C GLY A 177 -13.06 -3.49 7.57
N GLN A 178 -12.00 -3.49 6.78
CA GLN A 178 -11.58 -2.30 6.02
C GLN A 178 -12.64 -1.90 4.99
N ALA A 179 -13.22 -2.85 4.25
CA ALA A 179 -14.27 -2.57 3.28
C ALA A 179 -15.51 -1.94 3.94
N GLN A 180 -15.97 -2.49 5.06
CA GLN A 180 -17.11 -1.95 5.80
C GLN A 180 -16.82 -0.53 6.33
N THR A 181 -15.62 -0.29 6.85
CA THR A 181 -15.20 1.03 7.35
C THR A 181 -15.14 2.06 6.23
N PHE A 182 -14.65 1.68 5.05
CA PHE A 182 -14.66 2.55 3.88
C PHE A 182 -16.10 2.88 3.44
N ILE A 183 -16.95 1.87 3.25
CA ILE A 183 -18.35 2.05 2.83
C ILE A 183 -19.11 2.95 3.82
N GLN A 184 -18.87 2.78 5.12
CA GLN A 184 -19.46 3.66 6.13
C GLN A 184 -18.99 5.11 6.00
N SER A 185 -17.70 5.34 5.75
CA SER A 185 -17.16 6.70 5.51
C SER A 185 -17.79 7.35 4.27
N MET A 186 -18.04 6.56 3.22
CA MET A 186 -18.68 7.04 1.99
C MET A 186 -20.16 7.32 2.19
N LYS A 187 -20.85 6.50 2.96
CA LYS A 187 -22.25 6.75 3.34
C LYS A 187 -22.40 8.06 4.10
N GLU A 188 -21.47 8.38 4.98
CA GLU A 188 -21.45 9.65 5.73
C GLU A 188 -21.44 10.88 4.80
N ILE A 189 -20.76 10.80 3.68
CA ILE A 189 -20.73 11.87 2.67
C ILE A 189 -21.82 11.73 1.58
N GLY A 190 -22.70 10.73 1.70
CA GLY A 190 -23.83 10.53 0.79
C GLY A 190 -23.46 9.87 -0.55
N ILE A 191 -22.39 9.09 -0.60
CA ILE A 191 -22.04 8.24 -1.75
C ILE A 191 -22.35 6.78 -1.41
N ASN A 192 -23.14 6.10 -2.26
CA ASN A 192 -23.40 4.68 -2.11
C ASN A 192 -22.25 3.85 -2.66
N PHE A 193 -21.79 2.87 -1.88
CA PHE A 193 -20.81 1.89 -2.32
C PHE A 193 -21.32 0.47 -2.09
N GLU A 194 -21.17 -0.36 -3.11
CA GLU A 194 -21.39 -1.80 -3.08
C GLU A 194 -20.05 -2.53 -2.98
N LEU A 195 -20.01 -3.58 -2.15
CA LEU A 195 -18.81 -4.41 -2.02
C LEU A 195 -18.72 -5.41 -3.18
N ASP A 196 -17.62 -5.36 -3.94
CA ASP A 196 -17.23 -6.35 -4.93
C ASP A 196 -16.03 -7.15 -4.40
N SER A 197 -16.31 -8.27 -3.74
CA SER A 197 -15.28 -9.13 -3.15
C SER A 197 -14.82 -10.17 -4.17
N ARG A 198 -13.53 -10.16 -4.49
CA ARG A 198 -12.89 -11.04 -5.48
C ARG A 198 -11.91 -11.99 -4.83
N ALA A 199 -11.64 -13.12 -5.47
CA ALA A 199 -10.58 -14.01 -5.05
C ALA A 199 -9.20 -13.34 -5.25
N GLN A 200 -8.24 -13.64 -4.37
CA GLN A 200 -6.88 -13.09 -4.47
C GLN A 200 -6.22 -13.43 -5.83
N SER A 201 -6.54 -14.56 -6.43
CA SER A 201 -6.04 -14.97 -7.74
C SER A 201 -6.52 -14.11 -8.91
N GLU A 202 -7.60 -13.35 -8.74
CA GLU A 202 -8.14 -12.44 -9.75
C GLU A 202 -7.45 -11.06 -9.76
N PHE A 203 -6.63 -10.77 -8.72
CA PHE A 203 -6.02 -9.46 -8.52
C PHE A 203 -5.36 -8.90 -9.79
N SER A 204 -4.43 -9.65 -10.39
CA SER A 204 -3.67 -9.17 -11.54
C SER A 204 -4.56 -8.90 -12.76
N LYS A 205 -5.59 -9.72 -12.98
CA LYS A 205 -6.55 -9.55 -14.07
C LYS A 205 -7.42 -8.32 -13.85
N VAL A 206 -8.07 -8.22 -12.69
CA VAL A 206 -9.02 -7.15 -12.39
C VAL A 206 -8.32 -5.80 -12.35
N VAL A 207 -7.15 -5.72 -11.70
CA VAL A 207 -6.39 -4.47 -11.62
C VAL A 207 -5.75 -4.12 -12.97
N GLY A 208 -5.19 -5.09 -13.68
CA GLY A 208 -4.58 -4.87 -15.01
C GLY A 208 -5.59 -4.43 -16.07
N ASN A 209 -6.81 -4.96 -16.03
CA ASN A 209 -7.89 -4.58 -16.95
C ASN A 209 -8.71 -3.37 -16.42
N ARG A 210 -8.41 -2.86 -15.23
CA ARG A 210 -9.17 -1.77 -14.59
C ARG A 210 -10.67 -2.07 -14.40
N GLU A 211 -11.00 -3.32 -14.05
CA GLU A 211 -12.37 -3.80 -13.82
C GLU A 211 -12.89 -3.44 -12.40
N TYR A 212 -12.74 -2.16 -11.98
CA TYR A 212 -13.15 -1.64 -10.66
C TYR A 212 -13.54 -0.16 -10.76
N ASP A 213 -14.35 0.33 -9.81
CA ASP A 213 -14.54 1.77 -9.62
C ASP A 213 -13.53 2.30 -8.60
N VAL A 214 -13.44 1.65 -7.43
CA VAL A 214 -12.40 1.88 -6.43
C VAL A 214 -11.83 0.53 -6.01
N SER A 215 -10.50 0.39 -6.00
CA SER A 215 -9.84 -0.81 -5.51
C SER A 215 -8.87 -0.52 -4.37
N ILE A 216 -8.87 -1.39 -3.36
CA ILE A 216 -7.84 -1.40 -2.31
C ILE A 216 -6.69 -2.26 -2.81
N SER A 217 -5.52 -1.67 -2.92
CA SER A 217 -4.30 -2.34 -3.31
C SER A 217 -3.11 -1.82 -2.51
N GLY A 218 -1.91 -2.19 -2.88
CA GLY A 218 -0.72 -1.70 -2.21
C GLY A 218 0.49 -1.77 -3.12
N PHE A 219 1.39 -0.83 -2.89
CA PHE A 219 2.57 -0.64 -3.70
C PHE A 219 3.82 -0.63 -2.84
N GLY A 220 4.90 -1.21 -3.33
CA GLY A 220 6.21 -1.01 -2.75
C GLY A 220 6.68 0.42 -3.03
N VAL A 221 7.16 1.10 -2.01
CA VAL A 221 7.78 2.42 -2.14
C VAL A 221 9.29 2.22 -2.09
N GLY A 222 10.00 2.70 -3.10
CA GLY A 222 11.46 2.68 -3.16
C GLY A 222 12.10 3.87 -2.43
N SER A 223 13.42 3.83 -2.33
CA SER A 223 14.20 4.98 -1.81
C SER A 223 14.30 6.13 -2.81
N GLU A 224 14.02 5.84 -4.09
CA GLU A 224 14.11 6.80 -5.19
C GLU A 224 12.70 7.18 -5.67
N PRO A 225 12.26 8.43 -5.41
CA PRO A 225 10.89 8.85 -5.72
C PRO A 225 10.64 9.07 -7.22
N THR A 226 11.66 9.26 -8.04
CA THR A 226 11.54 9.60 -9.46
C THR A 226 10.78 8.54 -10.24
N SER A 227 11.22 7.28 -10.13
CA SER A 227 10.56 6.16 -10.81
C SER A 227 9.15 5.90 -10.28
N ALA A 228 8.92 6.19 -9.00
CA ALA A 228 7.60 6.08 -8.41
C ALA A 228 6.65 7.16 -8.93
N ALA A 229 7.11 8.39 -9.14
CA ALA A 229 6.29 9.46 -9.71
C ALA A 229 5.88 9.16 -11.15
N GLU A 230 6.78 8.66 -11.99
CA GLU A 230 6.45 8.21 -13.33
C GLU A 230 5.40 7.08 -13.28
N TYR A 231 5.60 6.11 -12.40
CA TYR A 231 4.69 4.98 -12.26
C TYR A 231 3.29 5.38 -11.77
N PHE A 232 3.18 6.29 -10.79
CA PHE A 232 1.89 6.65 -10.18
C PHE A 232 1.17 7.80 -10.90
N TYR A 233 1.89 8.75 -11.46
CA TYR A 233 1.29 10.03 -11.86
C TYR A 233 1.41 10.38 -13.32
N HIS A 234 2.25 9.70 -14.12
CA HIS A 234 2.35 9.96 -15.55
C HIS A 234 1.28 9.20 -16.34
N SER A 235 0.66 9.83 -17.34
CA SER A 235 -0.42 9.22 -18.15
C SER A 235 0.02 8.02 -18.98
N LYS A 236 1.32 7.86 -19.25
CA LYS A 236 1.90 6.67 -19.90
C LYS A 236 1.94 5.44 -19.00
N ASN A 237 1.69 5.60 -17.69
CA ASN A 237 1.65 4.48 -16.78
C ASN A 237 0.43 3.57 -17.03
N TRP A 238 0.40 2.42 -16.38
CA TRP A 238 -0.65 1.43 -16.54
C TRP A 238 -2.05 1.91 -16.13
N ASN A 239 -2.14 2.93 -15.28
CA ASN A 239 -3.41 3.51 -14.82
C ASN A 239 -3.93 4.61 -15.75
N GLY A 240 -3.10 5.23 -16.57
CA GLY A 240 -3.46 6.36 -17.41
C GLY A 240 -3.95 7.58 -16.61
N VAL A 241 -3.38 7.82 -15.44
CA VAL A 241 -3.91 8.78 -14.44
C VAL A 241 -3.32 10.18 -14.53
N GLY A 242 -2.37 10.43 -15.41
CA GLY A 242 -1.77 11.75 -15.62
C GLY A 242 -2.69 12.73 -16.34
N THR A 243 -2.25 13.97 -16.33
CA THR A 243 -2.74 15.02 -17.22
C THR A 243 -1.54 15.59 -17.97
N PRO A 244 -1.71 16.26 -19.12
CA PRO A 244 -0.58 16.85 -19.85
C PRO A 244 0.31 17.74 -18.98
N GLU A 245 -0.26 18.43 -18.00
CA GLU A 245 0.49 19.28 -17.08
C GLU A 245 1.26 18.45 -16.06
N ILE A 246 0.66 17.43 -15.47
CA ILE A 246 1.34 16.52 -14.53
C ILE A 246 2.43 15.72 -15.26
N ASP A 247 2.16 15.28 -16.49
CA ASP A 247 3.15 14.59 -17.32
C ASP A 247 4.40 15.46 -17.53
N ALA A 248 4.20 16.73 -17.90
CA ALA A 248 5.30 17.68 -18.06
C ALA A 248 6.09 17.92 -16.76
N MET A 249 5.40 17.95 -15.61
CA MET A 249 6.05 18.08 -14.30
C MET A 249 6.87 16.84 -13.95
N VAL A 250 6.39 15.65 -14.28
CA VAL A 250 7.12 14.39 -14.08
C VAL A 250 8.33 14.31 -15.00
N ASP A 251 8.17 14.66 -16.28
CA ASP A 251 9.26 14.71 -17.28
C ASP A 251 10.36 15.70 -16.86
N GLU A 252 9.98 16.87 -16.32
CA GLU A 252 10.93 17.84 -15.75
C GLU A 252 11.65 17.24 -14.54
N MET A 253 10.91 16.60 -13.61
CA MET A 253 11.47 16.08 -12.37
C MET A 253 12.56 15.04 -12.60
N VAL A 254 12.42 14.16 -13.61
CA VAL A 254 13.44 13.12 -13.91
C VAL A 254 14.77 13.71 -14.35
N THR A 255 14.82 14.99 -14.77
CA THR A 255 16.05 15.68 -15.15
C THR A 255 16.76 16.38 -13.98
N ILE A 256 16.12 16.48 -12.82
CA ILE A 256 16.65 17.19 -11.66
C ILE A 256 17.62 16.29 -10.90
N LEU A 257 18.91 16.67 -10.89
CA LEU A 257 19.97 15.92 -10.18
C LEU A 257 20.05 16.26 -8.68
N ASP A 258 19.64 17.47 -8.30
CA ASP A 258 19.64 17.89 -6.90
C ASP A 258 18.47 17.25 -6.15
N ASP A 259 18.78 16.48 -5.09
CA ASP A 259 17.81 15.70 -4.33
C ASP A 259 16.72 16.57 -3.67
N ALA A 260 17.10 17.75 -3.16
CA ALA A 260 16.14 18.64 -2.50
C ALA A 260 15.15 19.23 -3.50
N LYS A 261 15.64 19.69 -4.65
CA LYS A 261 14.80 20.24 -5.72
C LYS A 261 13.91 19.17 -6.34
N ARG A 262 14.44 17.95 -6.53
CA ARG A 262 13.67 16.82 -7.03
C ARG A 262 12.55 16.44 -6.06
N ALA A 263 12.84 16.41 -4.77
CA ALA A 263 11.83 16.14 -3.74
C ALA A 263 10.78 17.27 -3.63
N GLU A 264 11.16 18.53 -3.82
CA GLU A 264 10.22 19.64 -3.92
C GLU A 264 9.27 19.45 -5.11
N LYS A 265 9.79 19.11 -6.28
CA LYS A 265 8.98 18.80 -7.47
C LYS A 265 8.05 17.59 -7.23
N CYS A 266 8.51 16.56 -6.52
CA CYS A 266 7.64 15.44 -6.12
C CYS A 266 6.44 15.93 -5.29
N ASN A 267 6.67 16.79 -4.31
CA ASN A 267 5.60 17.33 -3.48
C ASN A 267 4.61 18.20 -4.29
N GLU A 268 5.10 18.98 -5.26
CA GLU A 268 4.25 19.76 -6.16
C GLU A 268 3.35 18.86 -7.02
N ILE A 269 3.92 17.80 -7.61
CA ILE A 269 3.21 16.82 -8.42
C ILE A 269 2.11 16.15 -7.59
N GLU A 270 2.44 15.65 -6.40
CA GLU A 270 1.46 15.00 -5.54
C GLU A 270 0.35 15.93 -5.10
N LYS A 271 0.69 17.13 -4.66
CA LYS A 271 -0.29 18.13 -4.24
C LYS A 271 -1.26 18.48 -5.37
N LYS A 272 -0.74 18.65 -6.59
CA LYS A 272 -1.56 18.91 -7.76
C LYS A 272 -2.47 17.72 -8.07
N HIS A 273 -1.92 16.51 -8.11
CA HIS A 273 -2.71 15.29 -8.33
C HIS A 273 -3.82 15.13 -7.28
N MET A 274 -3.50 15.30 -6.00
CA MET A 274 -4.46 15.13 -4.90
C MET A 274 -5.53 16.24 -4.83
N SER A 275 -5.30 17.38 -5.46
CA SER A 275 -6.27 18.50 -5.50
C SER A 275 -7.11 18.55 -6.78
N GLU A 276 -6.57 18.10 -7.92
CA GLU A 276 -7.18 18.30 -9.23
C GLU A 276 -7.59 16.99 -9.93
N VAL A 277 -6.85 15.88 -9.67
CA VAL A 277 -7.09 14.59 -10.35
C VAL A 277 -7.75 13.57 -9.43
N CYS A 278 -7.27 13.43 -8.21
CA CYS A 278 -7.86 12.60 -7.14
C CYS A 278 -8.05 11.12 -7.55
N LEU A 279 -7.00 10.42 -7.95
CA LEU A 279 -7.09 9.02 -8.37
C LEU A 279 -6.31 8.05 -7.48
N PHE A 280 -5.26 8.51 -6.79
CA PHE A 280 -4.50 7.69 -5.84
C PHE A 280 -4.60 8.23 -4.43
N ILE A 281 -5.04 7.39 -3.50
CA ILE A 281 -5.11 7.72 -2.08
C ILE A 281 -4.00 6.94 -1.36
N PRO A 282 -2.98 7.60 -0.78
CA PRO A 282 -2.10 6.97 0.18
C PRO A 282 -2.89 6.75 1.47
N PHE A 283 -3.31 5.52 1.77
CA PHE A 283 -4.26 5.36 2.88
C PHE A 283 -3.70 4.65 4.10
N LEU A 284 -2.62 3.89 3.96
CA LEU A 284 -1.93 3.31 5.11
C LEU A 284 -0.46 3.00 4.83
N ASN A 285 0.32 3.08 5.89
CA ASN A 285 1.68 2.57 6.00
C ASN A 285 1.76 1.82 7.33
N GLY A 286 2.61 0.85 7.46
CA GLY A 286 2.64 0.12 8.71
C GLY A 286 3.85 -0.79 8.88
N PRO A 287 3.89 -1.47 10.05
CA PRO A 287 5.01 -2.33 10.38
C PRO A 287 5.08 -3.56 9.48
N ASP A 288 6.28 -4.09 9.34
CA ASP A 288 6.55 -5.44 8.87
C ASP A 288 7.14 -6.26 10.02
N PHE A 289 6.76 -7.52 10.11
CA PHE A 289 7.23 -8.43 11.15
C PHE A 289 7.72 -9.74 10.54
N LYS A 290 8.90 -10.18 11.01
CA LYS A 290 9.45 -11.49 10.70
C LYS A 290 9.75 -12.21 12.01
N ALA A 291 9.29 -13.45 12.15
CA ALA A 291 9.81 -14.33 13.19
C ALA A 291 11.09 -14.98 12.67
N CYS A 292 12.16 -14.86 13.43
CA CYS A 292 13.50 -15.31 13.05
C CYS A 292 14.12 -16.13 14.19
N ARG A 293 15.03 -17.04 13.86
CA ARG A 293 15.90 -17.65 14.88
C ARG A 293 16.83 -16.58 15.44
N PRO A 294 17.03 -16.50 16.78
CA PRO A 294 17.77 -15.40 17.39
C PRO A 294 19.22 -15.26 16.90
N LYS A 295 19.87 -16.39 16.58
CA LYS A 295 21.26 -16.40 16.09
C LYS A 295 21.42 -16.09 14.60
N LEU A 296 20.33 -15.92 13.85
CA LEU A 296 20.39 -15.52 12.44
C LEU A 296 20.65 -14.02 12.35
N ALA A 297 21.88 -13.63 12.04
CA ALA A 297 22.27 -12.22 11.92
C ALA A 297 21.91 -11.63 10.56
N ASN A 298 21.70 -10.32 10.53
CA ASN A 298 21.47 -9.50 9.32
C ASN A 298 20.25 -9.89 8.48
N TYR A 299 19.33 -10.64 9.04
CA TYR A 299 18.02 -10.91 8.45
C TYR A 299 16.93 -10.13 9.21
N GLY A 300 15.94 -9.59 8.50
CA GLY A 300 14.83 -8.88 9.15
C GLY A 300 13.95 -8.14 8.15
N ALA A 301 13.13 -7.24 8.66
CA ALA A 301 12.32 -6.33 7.87
C ALA A 301 13.07 -4.99 7.70
N PHE A 302 13.57 -4.72 6.51
CA PHE A 302 14.38 -3.53 6.21
C PHE A 302 13.54 -2.49 5.46
N LEU A 303 13.79 -1.18 5.73
CA LEU A 303 13.01 -0.11 5.15
C LEU A 303 13.44 0.23 3.71
N PHE A 304 14.72 0.55 3.50
CA PHE A 304 15.21 1.05 2.20
C PHE A 304 16.23 0.15 1.53
N LYS A 305 16.72 -0.83 2.25
CA LYS A 305 17.75 -1.71 1.75
C LYS A 305 17.16 -3.07 1.43
N SER A 306 17.38 -3.52 0.21
CA SER A 306 17.17 -4.92 -0.10
C SER A 306 18.00 -5.77 0.86
N LEU A 307 17.47 -6.93 1.22
CA LEU A 307 18.20 -7.87 2.06
C LEU A 307 19.54 -8.23 1.39
N ASP A 308 20.62 -7.89 2.07
CA ASP A 308 21.96 -8.25 1.62
C ASP A 308 22.28 -9.69 2.05
N TRP A 309 21.99 -10.61 1.17
CA TRP A 309 22.18 -12.03 1.43
C TRP A 309 23.64 -12.43 1.66
N SER A 310 24.62 -11.64 1.19
CA SER A 310 26.03 -11.91 1.46
C SER A 310 26.40 -11.70 2.93
N SER A 311 25.69 -10.81 3.60
CA SER A 311 25.89 -10.47 5.01
C SER A 311 25.09 -11.34 5.99
N VAL A 312 24.05 -12.02 5.53
CA VAL A 312 23.25 -12.92 6.37
C VAL A 312 24.07 -14.12 6.80
N GLY A 313 24.03 -14.46 8.10
CA GLY A 313 24.80 -15.57 8.63
C GLY A 313 24.39 -15.93 10.04
N TRP A 314 24.96 -17.02 10.54
CA TRP A 314 24.74 -17.48 11.90
C TRP A 314 25.79 -16.89 12.85
N MET A 315 25.33 -16.37 13.99
CA MET A 315 26.22 -15.97 15.07
C MET A 315 26.76 -17.22 15.82
N ALA A 316 28.01 -17.15 16.24
CA ALA A 316 28.66 -18.21 17.02
C ALA A 316 27.95 -18.50 18.37
#